data_8faf84f51e83f2fd164efa9fc79beebf
#
_entry.id   8faf84f51e83f2fd164efa9fc79beebf
#
_cell.length_a   1.000
_cell.length_b   1.000
_cell.length_c   1.000
_cell.angle_alpha   90.00
_cell.angle_beta   90.00
_cell.angle_gamma   90.00
#
_symmetry.space_group_name_H-M   'P 1'
#
loop_
_entity.id
_entity.type
_entity.pdbx_description
1 polymer ?
#
loop_
_entity_poly.entity_id
_entity_poly.type
_entity_poly.pdbx_seq_one_letter_code
_entity_poly.pdbx_strand_id
1 'polypeptide(L)'
;MFGPHLIVDGSRCNTRKLADRILVEQVLNDYPSAIGMTKIGGPYMFEYQAPDPAYSGVSGLVVIAESHIAIHTFPELDYFTMDIFSCKNFDHEKAIAYIKDAFDVEEMDRMLVQRGLSFKGPHHGANGATDELIAAAEARLAAGVISKEPAIPDQPTEQPLSREAALARHTGAPQGEGRMLWPRYGVTPDVGSYGAGASAATDSEDCEDCARGGASVVALGHAGEGVTLPDGRTLTATEPPLVNPTASISGLLDKLTAGAGQGRALGRALAAWERMARASDTTIALTVAEPVIGAGLRETLVYAVEHRYVDVIMASADDLFADLYESLGAAHYADDAGVIVSDEGRARALAFVSDFLTHANLSAVTSSQALWKALGDTLQTRAPRKGLLQAAATFGVAVVSPDISASAIGPALLKARAEGVSLTLDPSADLAELARLLGERANLGVIRIGAGLEDSLLLQARDATSALGAQRPALTESVTISGSVLGRGVSVAADASLVAPLLVTGLAQRIPGVRVVSHPSDQRHGEPALA
;
A
#
# COMPACT_ATOMS: atom_id res chain seq x y z
N MET A 1 -18.53 12.13 -7.03
CA MET A 1 -17.98 13.37 -6.43
C MET A 1 -17.68 14.34 -7.54
N PHE A 2 -18.27 15.52 -7.50
CA PHE A 2 -18.13 16.55 -8.54
C PHE A 2 -17.75 17.84 -7.83
N GLY A 3 -16.67 18.52 -8.31
CA GLY A 3 -16.29 19.78 -7.70
C GLY A 3 -14.93 20.33 -8.16
N PRO A 4 -14.60 21.56 -7.73
CA PRO A 4 -13.34 22.19 -8.06
C PRO A 4 -12.17 21.52 -7.34
N HIS A 5 -11.06 21.39 -8.05
CA HIS A 5 -9.77 20.97 -7.54
C HIS A 5 -8.77 22.07 -7.84
N LEU A 6 -8.38 22.81 -6.81
CA LEU A 6 -7.36 23.84 -6.89
C LEU A 6 -6.00 23.20 -6.57
N ILE A 7 -5.08 23.28 -7.51
CA ILE A 7 -3.70 22.84 -7.40
C ILE A 7 -2.83 24.08 -7.32
N VAL A 8 -1.90 24.10 -6.38
CA VAL A 8 -1.07 25.27 -6.10
C VAL A 8 0.37 24.83 -5.90
N ASP A 9 1.28 25.49 -6.59
CA ASP A 9 2.72 25.35 -6.43
C ASP A 9 3.30 26.70 -6.02
N GLY A 10 3.87 26.75 -4.81
CA GLY A 10 4.50 27.96 -4.28
C GLY A 10 6.01 27.89 -4.36
N SER A 11 6.65 28.96 -4.80
CA SER A 11 8.09 29.11 -4.87
C SER A 11 8.55 30.42 -4.25
N ARG A 12 9.84 30.49 -3.90
CA ARG A 12 10.44 31.59 -3.11
C ARG A 12 9.71 31.80 -1.79
N CYS A 13 9.46 30.71 -1.13
CA CYS A 13 8.78 30.70 0.16
C CYS A 13 9.77 30.87 1.31
N ASN A 14 9.25 31.19 2.48
CA ASN A 14 10.05 31.26 3.70
C ASN A 14 10.46 29.84 4.14
N THR A 15 11.74 29.48 3.95
CA THR A 15 12.29 28.15 4.25
C THR A 15 12.05 27.71 5.69
N ARG A 16 12.17 28.65 6.67
CA ARG A 16 11.96 28.34 8.08
C ARG A 16 10.50 27.98 8.36
N LYS A 17 9.57 28.67 7.70
CA LYS A 17 8.13 28.38 7.81
C LYS A 17 7.78 27.05 7.16
N LEU A 18 8.39 26.71 6.03
CA LEU A 18 8.20 25.43 5.36
C LEU A 18 8.78 24.24 6.15
N ALA A 19 9.85 24.46 6.89
CA ALA A 19 10.48 23.46 7.76
C ALA A 19 9.78 23.28 9.12
N ASP A 20 8.96 24.25 9.51
CA ASP A 20 8.28 24.23 10.82
C ASP A 20 7.03 23.35 10.77
N ARG A 21 7.18 22.09 11.20
CA ARG A 21 6.10 21.10 11.27
C ARG A 21 4.89 21.62 12.06
N ILE A 22 5.13 22.37 13.14
CA ILE A 22 4.05 22.86 14.00
C ILE A 22 3.25 23.95 13.25
N LEU A 23 3.94 24.84 12.54
CA LEU A 23 3.29 25.85 11.72
C LEU A 23 2.50 25.23 10.57
N VAL A 24 3.06 24.24 9.85
CA VAL A 24 2.36 23.53 8.76
C VAL A 24 1.11 22.82 9.30
N GLU A 25 1.21 22.20 10.48
CA GLU A 25 0.07 21.56 11.15
C GLU A 25 -1.00 22.57 11.53
N GLN A 26 -0.63 23.73 12.10
CA GLN A 26 -1.59 24.81 12.42
C GLN A 26 -2.26 25.35 11.17
N VAL A 27 -1.50 25.59 10.11
CA VAL A 27 -2.03 26.04 8.82
C VAL A 27 -3.09 25.05 8.32
N LEU A 28 -2.77 23.76 8.24
CA LEU A 28 -3.74 22.74 7.81
C LEU A 28 -4.94 22.60 8.75
N ASN A 29 -4.73 22.81 10.04
CA ASN A 29 -5.81 22.77 11.04
C ASN A 29 -6.84 23.88 10.84
N ASP A 30 -6.38 25.09 10.57
CA ASP A 30 -7.19 26.30 10.54
C ASP A 30 -7.72 26.64 9.14
N TYR A 31 -7.01 26.17 8.12
CA TYR A 31 -7.28 26.46 6.72
C TYR A 31 -8.71 26.09 6.27
N PRO A 32 -9.24 24.88 6.56
CA PRO A 32 -10.60 24.55 6.20
C PRO A 32 -11.61 25.60 6.65
N SER A 33 -11.54 26.00 7.92
CA SER A 33 -12.44 27.02 8.49
C SER A 33 -12.24 28.39 7.84
N ALA A 34 -11.01 28.76 7.54
CA ALA A 34 -10.68 30.04 6.91
C ALA A 34 -11.30 30.17 5.51
N ILE A 35 -11.46 29.09 4.77
CA ILE A 35 -12.05 29.05 3.42
C ILE A 35 -13.51 28.56 3.41
N GLY A 36 -14.16 28.47 4.58
CA GLY A 36 -15.57 28.12 4.71
C GLY A 36 -15.88 26.63 4.57
N MET A 37 -14.92 25.77 4.84
CA MET A 37 -15.07 24.32 4.83
C MET A 37 -15.11 23.73 6.23
N THR A 38 -15.74 22.58 6.38
CA THR A 38 -15.81 21.85 7.65
C THR A 38 -14.75 20.76 7.68
N LYS A 39 -13.83 20.83 8.64
CA LYS A 39 -12.87 19.76 8.91
C LYS A 39 -13.57 18.58 9.57
N ILE A 40 -13.28 17.36 9.11
CA ILE A 40 -13.81 16.10 9.66
C ILE A 40 -12.74 15.13 10.15
N GLY A 41 -11.47 15.34 9.77
CA GLY A 41 -10.37 14.50 10.24
C GLY A 41 -9.01 15.14 9.98
N GLY A 42 -8.02 14.80 10.79
CA GLY A 42 -6.66 15.34 10.72
C GLY A 42 -6.51 16.69 11.46
N PRO A 43 -5.42 17.44 11.19
CA PRO A 43 -4.39 17.15 10.19
C PRO A 43 -3.54 15.92 10.52
N TYR A 44 -3.21 15.13 9.50
CA TYR A 44 -2.27 14.01 9.58
C TYR A 44 -0.93 14.49 9.02
N MET A 45 0.10 14.45 9.86
CA MET A 45 1.39 15.06 9.56
C MET A 45 2.50 14.02 9.48
N PHE A 46 3.35 14.14 8.47
CA PHE A 46 4.50 13.28 8.22
C PHE A 46 5.74 14.13 7.95
N GLU A 47 6.86 13.79 8.58
CA GLU A 47 8.16 14.33 8.23
C GLU A 47 8.93 13.26 7.45
N TYR A 48 9.50 13.65 6.34
CA TYR A 48 10.31 12.77 5.53
C TYR A 48 11.71 13.35 5.37
N GLN A 49 12.72 12.56 5.74
CA GLN A 49 14.13 12.86 5.51
C GLN A 49 14.61 12.01 4.35
N ALA A 50 14.77 12.63 3.19
CA ALA A 50 15.27 11.99 1.99
C ALA A 50 16.80 11.79 2.08
N PRO A 51 17.37 10.82 1.32
CA PRO A 51 18.82 10.71 1.16
C PRO A 51 19.47 11.98 0.57
N ASP A 52 18.75 12.67 -0.31
CA ASP A 52 19.08 14.01 -0.78
C ASP A 52 18.24 15.02 0.03
N PRO A 53 18.85 15.91 0.81
CA PRO A 53 18.15 16.90 1.63
C PRO A 53 17.16 17.77 0.87
N ALA A 54 17.39 18.03 -0.43
CA ALA A 54 16.50 18.81 -1.27
C ALA A 54 15.07 18.25 -1.37
N TYR A 55 14.90 16.95 -1.15
CA TYR A 55 13.59 16.28 -1.16
C TYR A 55 13.06 15.97 0.25
N SER A 56 13.71 16.51 1.28
CA SER A 56 13.25 16.40 2.66
C SER A 56 12.21 17.49 2.95
N GLY A 57 11.24 17.18 3.81
CA GLY A 57 10.25 18.17 4.21
C GLY A 57 9.08 17.61 4.99
N VAL A 58 8.06 18.43 5.13
CA VAL A 58 6.84 18.12 5.86
C VAL A 58 5.70 17.87 4.87
N SER A 59 5.00 16.78 5.07
CA SER A 59 3.77 16.44 4.32
C SER A 59 2.58 16.43 5.27
N GLY A 60 1.46 16.99 4.86
CA GLY A 60 0.25 17.02 5.67
C GLY A 60 -1.01 16.83 4.85
N LEU A 61 -2.01 16.21 5.49
CA LEU A 61 -3.33 15.97 4.92
C LEU A 61 -4.40 16.31 5.95
N VAL A 62 -5.43 17.05 5.55
CA VAL A 62 -6.64 17.25 6.33
C VAL A 62 -7.87 16.83 5.54
N VAL A 63 -8.74 16.09 6.19
CA VAL A 63 -10.01 15.62 5.59
C VAL A 63 -11.10 16.64 5.88
N ILE A 64 -11.80 17.04 4.83
CA ILE A 64 -12.90 18.01 4.90
C ILE A 64 -14.21 17.38 4.43
N ALA A 65 -15.32 17.97 4.82
CA ALA A 65 -16.65 17.58 4.33
C ALA A 65 -16.97 18.38 3.03
N GLU A 66 -16.86 17.78 1.87
CA GLU A 66 -16.56 16.38 1.48
C GLU A 66 -15.30 16.43 0.61
N SER A 67 -14.17 15.97 1.04
CA SER A 67 -12.93 15.73 0.32
C SER A 67 -11.67 16.00 1.19
N HIS A 68 -10.62 16.65 0.67
CA HIS A 68 -9.34 16.82 1.38
C HIS A 68 -8.56 18.06 0.95
N ILE A 69 -7.58 18.42 1.78
CA ILE A 69 -6.53 19.38 1.48
C ILE A 69 -5.20 18.71 1.82
N ALA A 70 -4.25 18.70 0.90
CA ALA A 70 -2.92 18.13 1.11
C ALA A 70 -1.82 19.16 0.79
N ILE A 71 -0.70 19.07 1.51
CA ILE A 71 0.49 19.89 1.29
C ILE A 71 1.77 19.03 1.40
N HIS A 72 2.75 19.36 0.58
CA HIS A 72 4.12 18.83 0.65
C HIS A 72 5.10 20.01 0.59
N THR A 73 5.93 20.17 1.61
CA THR A 73 6.93 21.24 1.66
C THR A 73 8.32 20.71 1.33
N PHE A 74 9.12 21.56 0.69
CA PHE A 74 10.52 21.29 0.33
C PHE A 74 11.38 22.50 0.76
N PRO A 75 11.73 22.59 2.06
CA PRO A 75 12.39 23.77 2.61
C PRO A 75 13.71 24.12 1.91
N GLU A 76 14.51 23.14 1.52
CA GLU A 76 15.80 23.36 0.84
C GLU A 76 15.64 23.91 -0.59
N LEU A 77 14.42 23.83 -1.14
CA LEU A 77 14.08 24.34 -2.47
C LEU A 77 13.20 25.60 -2.40
N ASP A 78 12.94 26.16 -1.22
CA ASP A 78 12.01 27.28 -1.01
C ASP A 78 10.63 27.03 -1.62
N TYR A 79 10.15 25.77 -1.62
CA TYR A 79 9.06 25.32 -2.47
C TYR A 79 8.06 24.46 -1.70
N PHE A 80 6.79 24.55 -2.08
CA PHE A 80 5.76 23.58 -1.66
C PHE A 80 4.79 23.29 -2.81
N THR A 81 4.15 22.12 -2.75
CA THR A 81 2.98 21.77 -3.55
C THR A 81 1.78 21.60 -2.63
N MET A 82 0.60 22.03 -3.07
CA MET A 82 -0.64 21.92 -2.32
C MET A 82 -1.81 21.67 -3.24
N ASP A 83 -2.76 20.86 -2.79
CA ASP A 83 -4.02 20.70 -3.49
C ASP A 83 -5.22 20.78 -2.54
N ILE A 84 -6.30 21.35 -3.07
CA ILE A 84 -7.59 21.46 -2.40
C ILE A 84 -8.64 20.87 -3.32
N PHE A 85 -9.11 19.69 -2.99
CA PHE A 85 -10.26 19.12 -3.68
C PHE A 85 -11.51 19.25 -2.81
N SER A 86 -12.58 19.81 -3.39
CA SER A 86 -13.85 19.98 -2.67
C SER A 86 -15.03 19.65 -3.59
N CYS A 87 -16.05 18.99 -3.03
CA CYS A 87 -17.32 18.78 -3.72
C CYS A 87 -18.25 20.02 -3.67
N LYS A 88 -17.82 21.08 -3.00
CA LYS A 88 -18.51 22.37 -2.91
C LYS A 88 -17.63 23.45 -3.49
N ASN A 89 -18.26 24.45 -4.10
CA ASN A 89 -17.55 25.66 -4.50
C ASN A 89 -17.01 26.39 -3.28
N PHE A 90 -15.83 26.95 -3.40
CA PHE A 90 -15.19 27.76 -2.37
C PHE A 90 -14.50 28.96 -3.01
N ASP A 91 -14.15 29.95 -2.20
CA ASP A 91 -13.44 31.14 -2.64
C ASP A 91 -11.96 30.83 -2.86
N HIS A 92 -11.59 30.63 -4.13
CA HIS A 92 -10.24 30.28 -4.53
C HIS A 92 -9.24 31.40 -4.25
N GLU A 93 -9.64 32.67 -4.41
CA GLU A 93 -8.75 33.83 -4.16
C GLU A 93 -8.46 33.96 -2.67
N LYS A 94 -9.47 33.73 -1.82
CA LYS A 94 -9.29 33.71 -0.38
C LYS A 94 -8.39 32.55 0.06
N ALA A 95 -8.55 31.39 -0.58
CA ALA A 95 -7.71 30.22 -0.32
C ALA A 95 -6.24 30.50 -0.66
N ILE A 96 -5.98 31.08 -1.82
CA ILE A 96 -4.65 31.48 -2.26
C ILE A 96 -4.04 32.54 -1.35
N ALA A 97 -4.79 33.57 -0.98
CA ALA A 97 -4.32 34.65 -0.11
C ALA A 97 -3.87 34.13 1.26
N TYR A 98 -4.64 33.19 1.84
CA TYR A 98 -4.29 32.57 3.13
C TYR A 98 -2.93 31.83 3.08
N ILE A 99 -2.71 31.02 2.06
CA ILE A 99 -1.46 30.25 1.92
C ILE A 99 -0.29 31.17 1.61
N LYS A 100 -0.49 32.22 0.79
CA LYS A 100 0.54 33.21 0.51
C LYS A 100 1.06 33.88 1.78
N ASP A 101 0.15 34.28 2.66
CA ASP A 101 0.48 34.91 3.94
C ASP A 101 1.14 33.89 4.91
N ALA A 102 0.63 32.66 4.95
CA ALA A 102 1.13 31.63 5.85
C ALA A 102 2.63 31.31 5.62
N PHE A 103 3.06 31.20 4.37
CA PHE A 103 4.42 30.78 3.99
C PHE A 103 5.28 31.88 3.34
N ASP A 104 4.82 33.16 3.35
CA ASP A 104 5.49 34.30 2.71
C ASP A 104 5.85 34.02 1.23
N VAL A 105 4.86 33.55 0.46
CA VAL A 105 5.08 33.08 -0.92
C VAL A 105 5.22 34.25 -1.88
N GLU A 106 6.36 34.36 -2.58
CA GLU A 106 6.58 35.42 -3.57
C GLU A 106 6.01 35.04 -4.95
N GLU A 107 6.24 33.80 -5.41
CA GLU A 107 5.76 33.31 -6.70
C GLU A 107 4.85 32.10 -6.49
N MET A 108 3.76 32.05 -7.27
CA MET A 108 2.76 30.98 -7.12
C MET A 108 2.14 30.63 -8.47
N ASP A 109 2.27 29.36 -8.83
CA ASP A 109 1.53 28.77 -9.95
C ASP A 109 0.25 28.12 -9.43
N ARG A 110 -0.84 28.25 -10.20
CA ARG A 110 -2.14 27.72 -9.80
C ARG A 110 -2.90 27.14 -10.98
N MET A 111 -3.60 26.05 -10.72
CA MET A 111 -4.46 25.41 -11.69
C MET A 111 -5.80 25.06 -11.03
N LEU A 112 -6.91 25.40 -11.68
CA LEU A 112 -8.25 25.01 -11.23
C LEU A 112 -8.84 24.00 -12.20
N VAL A 113 -9.07 22.78 -11.72
CA VAL A 113 -9.60 21.67 -12.51
C VAL A 113 -10.97 21.28 -11.99
N GLN A 114 -11.94 21.08 -12.89
CA GLN A 114 -13.24 20.50 -12.53
C GLN A 114 -13.16 18.96 -12.63
N ARG A 115 -13.49 18.26 -11.55
CA ARG A 115 -13.46 16.80 -11.47
C ARG A 115 -14.87 16.21 -11.35
N GLY A 116 -14.99 14.94 -11.70
CA GLY A 116 -16.22 14.19 -11.53
C GLY A 116 -17.32 14.50 -12.55
N LEU A 117 -16.99 14.97 -13.76
CA LEU A 117 -17.94 15.33 -14.81
C LEU A 117 -18.84 14.16 -15.25
N SER A 118 -18.41 12.91 -15.05
CA SER A 118 -19.18 11.69 -15.35
C SER A 118 -19.91 11.11 -14.12
N PHE A 119 -19.84 11.77 -12.96
CA PHE A 119 -20.48 11.28 -11.75
C PHE A 119 -22.00 11.40 -11.82
N LYS A 120 -22.71 10.25 -11.75
CA LYS A 120 -24.17 10.14 -11.85
C LYS A 120 -24.88 10.00 -10.49
N GLY A 121 -24.22 10.27 -9.39
CA GLY A 121 -24.79 10.20 -8.04
C GLY A 121 -25.72 11.37 -7.72
N PRO A 122 -26.54 11.29 -6.65
CA PRO A 122 -27.38 12.40 -6.20
C PRO A 122 -26.49 13.60 -5.84
N HIS A 123 -26.77 14.72 -6.50
CA HIS A 123 -26.08 15.97 -6.23
C HIS A 123 -26.59 16.56 -4.90
N HIS A 124 -25.79 16.54 -3.83
CA HIS A 124 -26.03 17.31 -2.64
C HIS A 124 -25.54 18.74 -2.85
N GLY A 125 -26.34 19.54 -3.51
CA GLY A 125 -26.10 20.96 -3.69
C GLY A 125 -27.41 21.68 -3.83
N ALA A 126 -27.89 22.28 -2.76
CA ALA A 126 -28.91 23.31 -2.84
C ALA A 126 -28.30 24.50 -3.55
N ASN A 127 -28.58 24.63 -4.84
CA ASN A 127 -28.72 25.85 -5.63
C ASN A 127 -28.53 25.47 -7.11
N GLY A 128 -29.51 25.78 -7.93
CA GLY A 128 -29.62 25.45 -9.36
C GLY A 128 -28.49 25.91 -10.30
N ALA A 129 -27.32 26.24 -9.76
CA ALA A 129 -26.12 26.52 -10.53
C ALA A 129 -25.39 25.25 -11.01
N THR A 130 -25.72 24.06 -10.49
CA THR A 130 -25.02 22.82 -10.80
C THR A 130 -25.39 22.29 -12.17
N ASP A 131 -26.68 22.36 -12.53
CA ASP A 131 -27.16 21.85 -13.82
C ASP A 131 -26.71 22.75 -14.98
N GLU A 132 -26.65 24.07 -14.76
CA GLU A 132 -26.11 25.01 -15.74
C GLU A 132 -24.59 24.83 -15.96
N LEU A 133 -23.83 24.54 -14.90
CA LEU A 133 -22.38 24.27 -15.00
C LEU A 133 -22.08 22.93 -15.67
N ILE A 134 -22.90 21.91 -15.42
CA ILE A 134 -22.82 20.62 -16.11
C ILE A 134 -23.14 20.79 -17.58
N ALA A 135 -24.23 21.45 -17.90
CA ALA A 135 -24.65 21.73 -19.28
C ALA A 135 -23.61 22.59 -20.03
N ALA A 136 -23.01 23.58 -19.35
CA ALA A 136 -21.93 24.39 -19.91
C ALA A 136 -20.64 23.58 -20.13
N ALA A 137 -20.28 22.67 -19.22
CA ALA A 137 -19.14 21.78 -19.36
C ALA A 137 -19.35 20.75 -20.48
N GLU A 138 -20.54 20.15 -20.57
CA GLU A 138 -20.91 19.24 -21.65
C GLU A 138 -20.94 19.93 -23.01
N ALA A 139 -21.45 21.14 -23.08
CA ALA A 139 -21.43 21.97 -24.29
C ALA A 139 -20.00 22.31 -24.72
N ARG A 140 -19.10 22.59 -23.80
CA ARG A 140 -17.66 22.86 -24.06
C ARG A 140 -16.91 21.60 -24.50
N LEU A 141 -17.27 20.44 -23.94
CA LEU A 141 -16.75 19.14 -24.36
C LEU A 141 -17.20 18.79 -25.80
N ALA A 142 -18.50 18.97 -26.07
CA ALA A 142 -19.09 18.72 -27.38
C ALA A 142 -18.61 19.70 -28.47
N ALA A 143 -18.26 20.93 -28.07
CA ALA A 143 -17.70 21.94 -28.95
C ALA A 143 -16.19 21.81 -29.21
N GLY A 144 -15.52 20.81 -28.60
CA GLY A 144 -14.07 20.61 -28.72
C GLY A 144 -13.23 21.73 -28.09
N VAL A 145 -13.84 22.57 -27.25
CA VAL A 145 -13.18 23.71 -26.57
C VAL A 145 -12.37 23.28 -25.38
N ILE A 146 -12.58 22.06 -24.88
CA ILE A 146 -11.72 21.41 -23.89
C ILE A 146 -10.79 20.48 -24.67
N SER A 147 -9.71 21.04 -25.19
CA SER A 147 -8.55 20.27 -25.62
C SER A 147 -7.89 19.65 -24.37
N LYS A 148 -7.17 18.56 -24.54
CA LYS A 148 -6.40 17.90 -23.45
C LYS A 148 -5.30 18.81 -22.85
N GLU A 149 -5.20 20.04 -23.29
CA GLU A 149 -4.30 21.06 -22.76
C GLU A 149 -5.13 22.14 -22.05
N PRO A 150 -4.81 22.47 -20.77
CA PRO A 150 -5.46 23.57 -20.08
C PRO A 150 -5.17 24.88 -20.80
N ALA A 151 -6.21 25.67 -21.13
CA ALA A 151 -6.05 27.03 -21.60
C ALA A 151 -5.51 27.85 -20.42
N ILE A 152 -4.25 28.23 -20.50
CA ILE A 152 -3.62 29.20 -19.60
C ILE A 152 -4.20 30.60 -19.99
N PRO A 153 -4.81 31.35 -19.06
CA PRO A 153 -5.17 32.73 -19.31
C PRO A 153 -3.89 33.56 -19.51
N ASP A 154 -3.92 34.48 -20.45
CA ASP A 154 -2.87 35.38 -20.89
C ASP A 154 -1.73 35.60 -19.89
N GLN A 155 -0.62 34.96 -20.13
CA GLN A 155 0.67 35.31 -19.53
C GLN A 155 1.34 36.38 -20.41
N PRO A 156 2.07 37.34 -19.80
CA PRO A 156 2.93 38.24 -20.59
C PRO A 156 3.97 37.39 -21.34
N THR A 157 4.23 37.77 -22.57
CA THR A 157 5.09 37.10 -23.55
C THR A 157 6.56 37.05 -23.12
N GLU A 158 6.89 36.26 -22.11
CA GLU A 158 8.23 35.74 -21.94
C GLU A 158 8.26 34.29 -22.41
N GLN A 159 9.23 33.98 -23.28
CA GLN A 159 9.40 32.63 -23.82
C GLN A 159 9.52 31.63 -22.64
N PRO A 160 8.83 30.50 -22.69
CA PRO A 160 8.93 29.50 -21.63
C PRO A 160 10.38 29.04 -21.52
N LEU A 161 10.97 29.20 -20.33
CA LEU A 161 12.28 28.69 -20.02
C LEU A 161 12.26 27.18 -20.25
N SER A 162 13.29 26.64 -20.90
CA SER A 162 13.44 25.20 -21.02
C SER A 162 13.49 24.59 -19.59
N ARG A 163 12.97 23.39 -19.42
CA ARG A 163 12.98 22.66 -18.14
C ARG A 163 14.38 22.66 -17.48
N GLU A 164 15.43 22.64 -18.28
CA GLU A 164 16.83 22.72 -17.85
C GLU A 164 17.20 24.11 -17.32
N ALA A 165 16.68 25.18 -17.91
CA ALA A 165 16.92 26.54 -17.45
C ALA A 165 16.15 26.86 -16.14
N ALA A 166 14.96 26.28 -15.98
CA ALA A 166 14.21 26.39 -14.71
C ALA A 166 14.92 25.64 -13.57
N LEU A 167 15.43 24.43 -13.85
CA LEU A 167 16.17 23.64 -12.86
C LEU A 167 17.49 24.34 -12.47
N ALA A 168 18.21 24.94 -13.44
CA ALA A 168 19.46 25.65 -13.19
C ALA A 168 19.27 26.93 -12.36
N ARG A 169 18.10 27.61 -12.47
CA ARG A 169 17.78 28.78 -11.63
C ARG A 169 17.52 28.39 -10.16
N HIS A 170 16.91 27.23 -9.93
CA HIS A 170 16.55 26.80 -8.57
C HIS A 170 17.68 26.10 -7.81
N THR A 171 18.62 25.45 -8.50
CA THR A 171 19.64 24.64 -7.82
C THR A 171 20.95 25.36 -7.58
N GLY A 172 21.17 26.56 -8.13
CA GLY A 172 22.47 27.26 -7.99
C GLY A 172 23.67 26.43 -8.45
N ALA A 173 23.46 25.33 -9.16
CA ALA A 173 24.49 24.41 -9.57
C ALA A 173 25.28 25.01 -10.74
N PRO A 174 26.63 24.90 -10.74
CA PRO A 174 27.44 25.31 -11.89
C PRO A 174 27.01 24.46 -13.11
N GLN A 175 26.92 25.10 -14.26
CA GLN A 175 26.68 24.42 -15.54
C GLN A 175 27.85 23.47 -15.82
N GLY A 176 27.60 22.18 -15.63
CA GLY A 176 28.57 21.13 -15.89
C GLY A 176 28.21 19.82 -15.20
N GLU A 177 27.73 18.89 -16.00
CA GLU A 177 27.81 17.44 -15.81
C GLU A 177 27.02 16.79 -14.65
N GLY A 178 25.83 16.32 -14.99
CA GLY A 178 25.08 15.36 -14.17
C GLY A 178 23.72 14.99 -14.79
N ARG A 179 23.71 14.17 -15.84
CA ARG A 179 22.45 13.58 -16.33
C ARG A 179 21.92 12.55 -15.36
N MET A 180 20.91 12.92 -14.58
CA MET A 180 20.07 11.95 -13.89
C MET A 180 19.05 11.39 -14.87
N LEU A 181 19.15 10.10 -15.18
CA LEU A 181 18.17 9.38 -15.99
C LEU A 181 16.98 9.00 -15.11
N TRP A 182 15.88 9.70 -15.24
CA TRP A 182 14.59 9.27 -14.73
C TRP A 182 13.93 8.31 -15.73
N PRO A 183 13.32 7.19 -15.28
CA PRO A 183 12.53 6.37 -16.17
C PRO A 183 11.29 7.15 -16.62
N ARG A 184 11.16 7.40 -17.93
CA ARG A 184 9.95 7.94 -18.52
C ARG A 184 8.89 6.82 -18.54
N TYR A 185 7.89 6.93 -17.70
CA TYR A 185 6.65 6.19 -17.89
C TYR A 185 5.73 7.00 -18.80
N GLY A 186 5.33 6.36 -19.92
CA GLY A 186 4.21 6.77 -20.76
C GLY A 186 4.50 7.70 -21.91
N VAL A 187 5.22 7.22 -22.92
CA VAL A 187 4.98 7.61 -24.32
C VAL A 187 4.97 6.33 -25.13
N THR A 188 3.83 5.99 -25.71
CA THR A 188 3.76 4.95 -26.76
C THR A 188 4.58 5.42 -27.94
N PRO A 189 5.58 4.66 -28.41
CA PRO A 189 6.24 5.01 -29.65
C PRO A 189 5.30 4.70 -30.80
N ASP A 190 5.19 5.66 -31.72
CA ASP A 190 4.57 5.50 -33.02
C ASP A 190 5.30 4.35 -33.77
N VAL A 191 4.56 3.30 -34.09
CA VAL A 191 5.10 2.16 -34.84
C VAL A 191 5.15 2.52 -36.32
N GLY A 192 6.19 3.26 -36.70
CA GLY A 192 6.59 3.47 -38.09
C GLY A 192 7.56 2.39 -38.54
N SER A 193 7.06 1.49 -39.37
CA SER A 193 7.73 0.63 -40.36
C SER A 193 9.18 0.19 -40.08
N TYR A 194 9.36 -1.08 -39.64
CA TYR A 194 10.62 -1.80 -39.79
C TYR A 194 10.74 -2.34 -41.22
N GLY A 195 11.60 -1.69 -42.02
CA GLY A 195 12.11 -2.25 -43.26
C GLY A 195 13.27 -3.21 -42.98
N ALA A 196 13.15 -4.43 -43.48
CA ALA A 196 14.22 -5.44 -43.46
C ALA A 196 15.40 -5.00 -44.32
N GLY A 197 16.62 -5.18 -43.79
CA GLY A 197 17.83 -4.96 -44.56
C GLY A 197 19.06 -5.47 -43.78
N ALA A 198 19.34 -6.75 -43.93
CA ALA A 198 20.62 -7.31 -43.51
C ALA A 198 21.72 -6.91 -44.49
N SER A 199 22.86 -6.43 -44.02
CA SER A 199 24.16 -6.78 -44.64
C SER A 199 25.32 -6.41 -43.72
N ALA A 200 26.22 -7.32 -43.56
CA ALA A 200 27.53 -7.20 -42.94
C ALA A 200 28.45 -6.32 -43.82
N ALA A 201 29.27 -5.47 -43.18
CA ALA A 201 30.60 -5.05 -43.67
C ALA A 201 31.26 -4.24 -42.52
N THR A 202 32.30 -4.75 -41.92
CA THR A 202 33.74 -4.47 -42.06
C THR A 202 34.14 -2.99 -41.99
N ASP A 203 35.01 -2.75 -41.00
CA ASP A 203 36.09 -1.77 -40.92
C ASP A 203 35.90 -0.37 -41.47
N SER A 204 36.00 0.61 -40.56
CA SER A 204 36.97 1.69 -40.77
C SER A 204 37.07 2.63 -39.58
N GLU A 205 38.28 2.91 -39.31
CA GLU A 205 38.92 3.90 -38.47
C GLU A 205 38.32 5.29 -38.52
N ASP A 206 38.57 6.03 -37.41
CA ASP A 206 38.55 7.48 -37.27
C ASP A 206 37.19 8.22 -37.13
N CYS A 207 36.73 8.32 -35.89
CA CYS A 207 35.92 9.44 -35.46
C CYS A 207 36.61 10.16 -34.28
N GLU A 208 37.44 11.14 -34.58
CA GLU A 208 38.17 11.97 -33.59
C GLU A 208 37.25 12.93 -32.78
N ASP A 209 35.96 12.97 -33.02
CA ASP A 209 35.00 13.88 -32.34
C ASP A 209 34.26 13.24 -31.15
N CYS A 210 34.47 11.95 -30.86
CA CYS A 210 33.86 11.28 -29.68
C CYS A 210 34.67 11.45 -28.38
N ALA A 211 35.81 12.12 -28.39
CA ALA A 211 36.74 12.17 -27.28
C ALA A 211 36.56 13.37 -26.33
N ARG A 212 35.50 14.17 -26.44
CA ARG A 212 35.24 15.34 -25.59
C ARG A 212 33.85 15.36 -24.98
N GLY A 213 33.45 14.29 -24.36
CA GLY A 213 32.29 14.24 -23.47
C GLY A 213 32.49 13.04 -22.58
N GLY A 214 32.94 13.27 -21.34
CA GLY A 214 33.24 12.22 -20.38
C GLY A 214 32.02 11.46 -19.89
N ALA A 215 31.24 10.84 -20.78
CA ALA A 215 30.36 9.76 -20.40
C ALA A 215 31.20 8.50 -20.37
N SER A 216 31.51 7.98 -19.18
CA SER A 216 32.06 6.63 -19.05
C SER A 216 31.11 5.68 -19.76
N VAL A 217 31.45 5.27 -20.97
CA VAL A 217 30.79 4.16 -21.64
C VAL A 217 31.10 2.93 -20.82
N VAL A 218 30.15 2.54 -19.97
CA VAL A 218 30.20 1.24 -19.32
C VAL A 218 30.22 0.22 -20.44
N ALA A 219 31.30 -0.55 -20.58
CA ALA A 219 31.39 -1.59 -21.58
C ALA A 219 30.14 -2.45 -21.49
N LEU A 220 29.47 -2.66 -22.64
CA LEU A 220 28.29 -3.53 -22.71
C LEU A 220 28.74 -4.93 -22.35
N GLY A 221 28.46 -5.38 -21.12
CA GLY A 221 28.66 -6.77 -20.70
C GLY A 221 27.72 -7.67 -21.49
N HIS A 222 28.17 -8.87 -21.78
CA HIS A 222 27.30 -9.91 -22.35
C HIS A 222 26.22 -10.32 -21.34
N ALA A 223 25.11 -10.89 -21.83
CA ALA A 223 24.03 -11.38 -20.97
C ALA A 223 24.60 -12.31 -19.88
N GLY A 224 24.29 -11.99 -18.62
CA GLY A 224 24.80 -12.71 -17.44
C GLY A 224 26.07 -12.13 -16.79
N GLU A 225 26.76 -11.18 -17.40
CA GLU A 225 27.91 -10.50 -16.79
C GLU A 225 27.45 -9.30 -15.94
N GLY A 226 27.98 -9.19 -14.74
CA GLY A 226 27.74 -8.05 -13.85
C GLY A 226 28.64 -6.87 -14.20
N VAL A 227 28.10 -5.68 -14.17
CA VAL A 227 28.85 -4.43 -14.31
C VAL A 227 28.93 -3.76 -12.96
N THR A 228 30.15 -3.49 -12.48
CA THR A 228 30.34 -2.79 -11.22
C THR A 228 30.44 -1.29 -11.48
N LEU A 229 29.55 -0.53 -10.86
CA LEU A 229 29.51 0.92 -10.93
C LEU A 229 30.66 1.54 -10.09
N PRO A 230 31.03 2.80 -10.33
CA PRO A 230 32.05 3.52 -9.53
C PRO A 230 31.74 3.59 -8.02
N ASP A 231 30.47 3.51 -7.64
CA ASP A 231 30.00 3.48 -6.25
C ASP A 231 30.07 2.09 -5.59
N GLY A 232 30.66 1.09 -6.29
CA GLY A 232 30.82 -0.28 -5.81
C GLY A 232 29.61 -1.19 -6.00
N ARG A 233 28.47 -0.70 -6.53
CA ARG A 233 27.29 -1.52 -6.83
C ARG A 233 27.52 -2.34 -8.09
N THR A 234 27.21 -3.64 -8.03
CA THR A 234 27.24 -4.52 -9.18
C THR A 234 25.84 -4.62 -9.78
N LEU A 235 25.70 -4.26 -11.04
CA LEU A 235 24.48 -4.42 -11.83
C LEU A 235 24.58 -5.70 -12.65
N THR A 236 23.54 -6.49 -12.66
CA THR A 236 23.41 -7.68 -13.51
C THR A 236 22.57 -7.33 -14.73
N ALA A 237 22.97 -7.76 -15.91
CA ALA A 237 22.19 -7.58 -17.13
C ALA A 237 20.79 -8.21 -16.96
N THR A 238 19.77 -7.57 -17.51
CA THR A 238 18.40 -8.11 -17.49
C THR A 238 18.27 -9.16 -18.60
N GLU A 239 17.69 -10.31 -18.24
CA GLU A 239 17.36 -11.35 -19.20
C GLU A 239 15.83 -11.35 -19.41
N PRO A 240 15.35 -11.18 -20.67
CA PRO A 240 13.93 -11.28 -20.95
C PRO A 240 13.45 -12.72 -20.74
N PRO A 241 12.31 -12.95 -20.06
CA PRO A 241 11.79 -14.30 -19.88
C PRO A 241 11.31 -14.86 -21.23
N LEU A 242 11.85 -16.01 -21.62
CA LEU A 242 11.36 -16.74 -22.79
C LEU A 242 9.98 -17.33 -22.50
N VAL A 243 9.05 -17.20 -23.44
CA VAL A 243 7.73 -17.82 -23.35
C VAL A 243 7.90 -19.35 -23.37
N ASN A 244 7.47 -20.01 -22.32
CA ASN A 244 7.45 -21.46 -22.21
C ASN A 244 6.05 -21.92 -21.78
N PRO A 245 5.26 -22.51 -22.69
CA PRO A 245 3.88 -22.93 -22.42
C PRO A 245 3.75 -23.98 -21.30
N THR A 246 4.84 -24.70 -21.00
CA THR A 246 4.87 -25.76 -19.98
C THR A 246 5.57 -25.33 -18.68
N ALA A 247 5.94 -24.05 -18.56
CA ALA A 247 6.58 -23.56 -17.34
C ALA A 247 5.61 -23.63 -16.15
N SER A 248 6.11 -24.09 -15.00
CA SER A 248 5.40 -23.95 -13.75
C SER A 248 5.34 -22.47 -13.33
N ILE A 249 4.42 -22.11 -12.43
CA ILE A 249 4.36 -20.74 -11.87
C ILE A 249 5.68 -20.41 -11.17
N SER A 250 6.22 -21.30 -10.34
CA SER A 250 7.52 -21.09 -9.71
C SER A 250 8.63 -20.86 -10.71
N GLY A 251 8.67 -21.65 -11.79
CA GLY A 251 9.65 -21.51 -12.86
C GLY A 251 9.50 -20.21 -13.67
N LEU A 252 8.27 -19.72 -13.86
CA LEU A 252 8.03 -18.41 -14.46
C LEU A 252 8.55 -17.29 -13.55
N LEU A 253 8.21 -17.34 -12.25
CA LEU A 253 8.63 -16.34 -11.28
C LEU A 253 10.16 -16.30 -11.11
N ASP A 254 10.84 -17.45 -11.22
CA ASP A 254 12.30 -17.48 -11.24
C ASP A 254 12.88 -16.70 -12.41
N LYS A 255 12.34 -16.92 -13.61
CA LYS A 255 12.78 -16.19 -14.80
C LYS A 255 12.51 -14.70 -14.72
N LEU A 256 11.36 -14.31 -14.14
CA LEU A 256 11.03 -12.90 -13.91
C LEU A 256 12.04 -12.21 -12.97
N THR A 257 12.70 -12.95 -12.08
CA THR A 257 13.73 -12.41 -11.18
C THR A 257 14.93 -11.84 -11.94
N ALA A 258 15.28 -12.41 -13.08
CA ALA A 258 16.36 -11.92 -13.94
C ALA A 258 15.96 -10.68 -14.78
N GLY A 259 14.66 -10.37 -14.86
CA GLY A 259 14.12 -9.20 -15.54
C GLY A 259 14.26 -7.91 -14.75
N ALA A 260 13.36 -6.97 -14.99
CA ALA A 260 13.27 -5.67 -14.32
C ALA A 260 11.84 -5.37 -13.83
N GLY A 261 11.67 -4.25 -13.12
CA GLY A 261 10.36 -3.77 -12.68
C GLY A 261 9.62 -4.72 -11.74
N GLN A 262 8.28 -4.74 -11.83
CA GLN A 262 7.43 -5.53 -10.92
C GLN A 262 7.58 -7.05 -11.12
N GLY A 263 7.92 -7.52 -12.33
CA GLY A 263 8.24 -8.93 -12.55
C GLY A 263 9.42 -9.40 -11.71
N ARG A 264 10.51 -8.61 -11.67
CA ARG A 264 11.65 -8.88 -10.78
C ARG A 264 11.26 -8.85 -9.31
N ALA A 265 10.45 -7.88 -8.91
CA ALA A 265 9.96 -7.78 -7.53
C ALA A 265 9.14 -9.02 -7.15
N LEU A 266 8.26 -9.49 -8.03
CA LEU A 266 7.43 -10.68 -7.81
C LEU A 266 8.27 -11.95 -7.63
N GLY A 267 9.27 -12.18 -8.50
CA GLY A 267 10.18 -13.33 -8.36
C GLY A 267 11.00 -13.26 -7.06
N ARG A 268 11.48 -12.06 -6.68
CA ARG A 268 12.18 -11.83 -5.41
C ARG A 268 11.28 -12.04 -4.20
N ALA A 269 9.99 -11.67 -4.31
CA ALA A 269 9.00 -11.90 -3.24
C ALA A 269 8.80 -13.39 -2.98
N LEU A 270 8.67 -14.21 -4.03
CA LEU A 270 8.61 -15.66 -3.89
C LEU A 270 9.85 -16.22 -3.20
N ALA A 271 11.05 -15.81 -3.66
CA ALA A 271 12.31 -16.27 -3.07
C ALA A 271 12.45 -15.83 -1.59
N ALA A 272 12.01 -14.64 -1.24
CA ALA A 272 12.00 -14.16 0.16
C ALA A 272 11.05 -14.98 1.04
N TRP A 273 9.82 -15.23 0.58
CA TRP A 273 8.87 -16.06 1.31
C TRP A 273 9.35 -17.50 1.46
N GLU A 274 9.96 -18.06 0.41
CA GLU A 274 10.57 -19.39 0.48
C GLU A 274 11.67 -19.46 1.53
N ARG A 275 12.58 -18.47 1.59
CA ARG A 275 13.62 -18.44 2.63
C ARG A 275 13.02 -18.40 4.03
N MET A 276 12.00 -17.55 4.25
CA MET A 276 11.27 -17.50 5.54
C MET A 276 10.65 -18.86 5.88
N ALA A 277 9.99 -19.50 4.90
CA ALA A 277 9.30 -20.78 5.11
C ALA A 277 10.26 -21.95 5.34
N ARG A 278 11.49 -21.89 4.84
CA ARG A 278 12.53 -22.92 5.08
C ARG A 278 13.30 -22.71 6.38
N ALA A 279 13.26 -21.49 6.95
CA ALA A 279 13.96 -21.20 8.18
C ALA A 279 13.14 -21.65 9.40
N SER A 280 13.71 -22.57 10.20
CA SER A 280 13.04 -23.11 11.41
C SER A 280 12.97 -22.13 12.58
N ASP A 281 13.87 -21.15 12.60
CA ASP A 281 14.02 -20.13 13.65
C ASP A 281 13.30 -18.80 13.33
N THR A 282 12.44 -18.79 12.30
CA THR A 282 11.72 -17.62 11.83
C THR A 282 10.22 -17.76 12.07
N THR A 283 9.62 -16.81 12.77
CA THR A 283 8.17 -16.63 12.82
C THR A 283 7.74 -15.85 11.60
N ILE A 284 6.73 -16.32 10.88
CA ILE A 284 6.18 -15.65 9.69
C ILE A 284 4.85 -15.01 10.05
N ALA A 285 4.81 -13.68 10.05
CA ALA A 285 3.61 -12.90 10.25
C ALA A 285 3.03 -12.44 8.90
N LEU A 286 1.72 -12.62 8.74
CA LEU A 286 0.95 -12.05 7.63
C LEU A 286 0.08 -10.92 8.19
N THR A 287 0.24 -9.70 7.66
CA THR A 287 -0.66 -8.58 7.95
C THR A 287 -1.54 -8.31 6.73
N VAL A 288 -2.84 -8.15 6.96
CA VAL A 288 -3.87 -7.96 5.94
C VAL A 288 -4.67 -6.72 6.30
N ALA A 289 -4.32 -5.61 5.66
CA ALA A 289 -4.93 -4.30 5.87
C ALA A 289 -5.90 -3.87 4.74
N GLU A 290 -6.10 -4.73 3.75
CA GLU A 290 -7.03 -4.54 2.64
C GLU A 290 -8.07 -5.66 2.66
N PRO A 291 -9.32 -5.42 2.21
CA PRO A 291 -10.37 -6.44 2.18
C PRO A 291 -10.06 -7.48 1.07
N VAL A 292 -9.47 -8.61 1.44
CA VAL A 292 -8.99 -9.62 0.49
C VAL A 292 -9.88 -10.87 0.40
N ILE A 293 -10.62 -11.20 1.47
CA ILE A 293 -11.51 -12.37 1.45
C ILE A 293 -12.61 -12.19 0.41
N GLY A 294 -13.31 -11.05 0.45
CA GLY A 294 -14.34 -10.71 -0.55
C GLY A 294 -13.77 -10.59 -1.97
N ALA A 295 -12.48 -10.25 -2.11
CA ALA A 295 -11.77 -10.23 -3.40
C ALA A 295 -11.33 -11.63 -3.89
N GLY A 296 -11.72 -12.72 -3.19
CA GLY A 296 -11.49 -14.10 -3.62
C GLY A 296 -10.21 -14.74 -3.10
N LEU A 297 -9.49 -14.14 -2.15
CA LEU A 297 -8.25 -14.71 -1.61
C LEU A 297 -8.44 -15.75 -0.50
N ARG A 298 -9.68 -16.04 -0.10
CA ARG A 298 -9.99 -16.95 0.99
C ARG A 298 -9.25 -18.29 0.90
N GLU A 299 -9.40 -19.01 -0.21
CA GLU A 299 -8.78 -20.32 -0.42
C GLU A 299 -7.24 -20.24 -0.46
N THR A 300 -6.70 -19.14 -0.98
CA THR A 300 -5.25 -18.88 -0.97
C THR A 300 -4.71 -18.76 0.46
N LEU A 301 -5.42 -18.03 1.32
CA LEU A 301 -5.05 -17.86 2.72
C LEU A 301 -5.26 -19.14 3.53
N VAL A 302 -6.35 -19.86 3.29
CA VAL A 302 -6.60 -21.19 3.89
C VAL A 302 -5.44 -22.13 3.56
N TYR A 303 -5.02 -22.21 2.29
CA TYR A 303 -3.90 -23.04 1.87
C TYR A 303 -2.59 -22.65 2.58
N ALA A 304 -2.31 -21.35 2.67
CA ALA A 304 -1.11 -20.85 3.34
C ALA A 304 -1.08 -21.22 4.84
N VAL A 305 -2.25 -21.22 5.50
CA VAL A 305 -2.41 -21.64 6.90
C VAL A 305 -2.20 -23.14 7.05
N GLU A 306 -2.85 -23.95 6.22
CA GLU A 306 -2.78 -25.42 6.27
C GLU A 306 -1.36 -25.95 6.05
N HIS A 307 -0.60 -25.26 5.20
CA HIS A 307 0.79 -25.63 4.90
C HIS A 307 1.79 -24.90 5.79
N ARG A 308 1.32 -24.15 6.79
CA ARG A 308 2.17 -23.41 7.74
C ARG A 308 3.12 -22.42 7.06
N TYR A 309 2.70 -21.82 5.95
CA TYR A 309 3.48 -20.75 5.30
C TYR A 309 3.38 -19.42 6.04
N VAL A 310 2.49 -19.37 7.04
CA VAL A 310 2.34 -18.29 8.02
C VAL A 310 2.16 -18.89 9.42
N ASP A 311 2.61 -18.19 10.45
CA ASP A 311 2.51 -18.60 11.85
C ASP A 311 1.51 -17.72 12.62
N VAL A 312 1.32 -16.46 12.19
CA VAL A 312 0.35 -15.53 12.76
C VAL A 312 -0.27 -14.68 11.65
N ILE A 313 -1.57 -14.42 11.75
CA ILE A 313 -2.32 -13.54 10.86
C ILE A 313 -2.86 -12.39 11.68
N MET A 314 -2.65 -11.19 11.16
CA MET A 314 -3.25 -9.97 11.68
C MET A 314 -4.09 -9.38 10.57
N ALA A 315 -5.40 -9.35 10.76
CA ALA A 315 -6.36 -8.91 9.75
C ALA A 315 -7.45 -8.04 10.37
N SER A 316 -8.08 -7.21 9.56
CA SER A 316 -9.26 -6.48 10.00
C SER A 316 -10.36 -7.45 10.42
N ALA A 317 -11.14 -7.09 11.42
CA ALA A 317 -12.25 -7.92 11.87
C ALA A 317 -13.35 -8.03 10.82
N ASP A 318 -13.48 -7.06 9.92
CA ASP A 318 -14.41 -7.11 8.80
C ASP A 318 -13.99 -8.16 7.74
N ASP A 319 -12.69 -8.30 7.48
CA ASP A 319 -12.20 -9.34 6.56
C ASP A 319 -12.39 -10.74 7.16
N LEU A 320 -12.16 -10.90 8.48
CA LEU A 320 -12.46 -12.15 9.18
C LEU A 320 -13.97 -12.44 9.28
N PHE A 321 -14.81 -11.40 9.35
CA PHE A 321 -16.26 -11.57 9.22
C PHE A 321 -16.66 -12.00 7.81
N ALA A 322 -15.96 -11.54 6.78
CA ALA A 322 -16.16 -12.02 5.41
C ALA A 322 -15.83 -13.51 5.27
N ASP A 323 -14.79 -14.03 5.94
CA ASP A 323 -14.51 -15.47 6.01
C ASP A 323 -15.63 -16.24 6.70
N LEU A 324 -16.10 -15.74 7.84
CA LEU A 324 -17.23 -16.33 8.56
C LEU A 324 -18.49 -16.37 7.67
N TYR A 325 -18.79 -15.28 6.97
CA TYR A 325 -19.91 -15.15 6.05
C TYR A 325 -19.90 -16.24 4.96
N GLU A 326 -18.74 -16.45 4.32
CA GLU A 326 -18.58 -17.51 3.31
C GLU A 326 -18.58 -18.91 3.92
N SER A 327 -17.99 -19.07 5.12
CA SER A 327 -17.99 -20.36 5.84
C SER A 327 -19.41 -20.85 6.13
N LEU A 328 -20.34 -19.94 6.39
CA LEU A 328 -21.75 -20.21 6.60
C LEU A 328 -22.56 -20.43 5.30
N GLY A 329 -21.86 -20.51 4.16
CA GLY A 329 -22.46 -20.87 2.87
C GLY A 329 -22.96 -19.68 2.05
N ALA A 330 -22.74 -18.44 2.48
CA ALA A 330 -22.99 -17.25 1.68
C ALA A 330 -21.92 -17.07 0.59
N ALA A 331 -22.14 -16.15 -0.34
CA ALA A 331 -21.19 -15.84 -1.40
C ALA A 331 -21.04 -14.32 -1.55
N HIS A 332 -19.84 -13.89 -1.85
CA HIS A 332 -19.58 -12.55 -2.35
C HIS A 332 -19.87 -12.51 -3.85
N TYR A 333 -20.37 -11.39 -4.29
CA TYR A 333 -20.63 -11.10 -5.70
C TYR A 333 -19.77 -9.91 -6.10
N ALA A 334 -19.30 -9.89 -7.33
CA ALA A 334 -18.48 -8.81 -7.85
C ALA A 334 -19.10 -8.23 -9.11
N ASP A 335 -19.01 -6.90 -9.26
CA ASP A 335 -19.25 -6.16 -10.49
C ASP A 335 -18.12 -5.16 -10.71
N ASP A 336 -18.23 -4.32 -11.73
CA ASP A 336 -17.23 -3.29 -12.05
C ASP A 336 -17.09 -2.21 -10.95
N ALA A 337 -18.03 -2.13 -10.01
CA ALA A 337 -18.02 -1.18 -8.91
C ALA A 337 -17.40 -1.74 -7.62
N GLY A 338 -17.25 -3.08 -7.53
CA GLY A 338 -16.63 -3.72 -6.38
C GLY A 338 -17.30 -5.02 -5.92
N VAL A 339 -17.09 -5.36 -4.65
CA VAL A 339 -17.62 -6.58 -4.03
C VAL A 339 -18.94 -6.29 -3.30
N ILE A 340 -19.92 -7.12 -3.55
CA ILE A 340 -21.29 -7.01 -3.00
C ILE A 340 -21.58 -8.23 -2.12
N VAL A 341 -22.23 -8.00 -0.98
CA VAL A 341 -22.72 -9.03 -0.08
C VAL A 341 -24.26 -9.01 -0.04
N SER A 342 -24.90 -10.17 0.15
CA SER A 342 -26.36 -10.21 0.33
C SER A 342 -26.73 -9.84 1.76
N ASP A 343 -27.81 -9.05 1.93
CA ASP A 343 -28.33 -8.68 3.25
C ASP A 343 -28.75 -9.91 4.06
N GLU A 344 -29.36 -10.92 3.41
CA GLU A 344 -29.74 -12.17 4.05
C GLU A 344 -28.53 -12.96 4.56
N GLY A 345 -27.47 -13.07 3.75
CA GLY A 345 -26.24 -13.74 4.14
C GLY A 345 -25.57 -13.04 5.32
N ARG A 346 -25.51 -11.70 5.27
CA ARG A 346 -24.96 -10.87 6.35
C ARG A 346 -25.77 -11.04 7.65
N ALA A 347 -27.11 -10.99 7.56
CA ALA A 347 -27.98 -11.18 8.72
C ALA A 347 -27.80 -12.58 9.34
N ARG A 348 -27.63 -13.62 8.52
CA ARG A 348 -27.36 -15.00 8.97
C ARG A 348 -26.02 -15.10 9.69
N ALA A 349 -24.98 -14.47 9.16
CA ALA A 349 -23.66 -14.46 9.80
C ALA A 349 -23.68 -13.72 11.14
N LEU A 350 -24.36 -12.57 11.22
CA LEU A 350 -24.54 -11.83 12.48
C LEU A 350 -25.39 -12.61 13.49
N ALA A 351 -26.42 -13.31 13.04
CA ALA A 351 -27.22 -14.19 13.92
C ALA A 351 -26.38 -15.33 14.50
N PHE A 352 -25.50 -15.91 13.68
CA PHE A 352 -24.56 -16.93 14.13
C PHE A 352 -23.60 -16.40 15.20
N VAL A 353 -23.02 -15.20 15.00
CA VAL A 353 -22.16 -14.55 15.99
C VAL A 353 -22.93 -14.27 17.29
N SER A 354 -24.17 -13.76 17.18
CA SER A 354 -25.00 -13.50 18.37
C SER A 354 -25.30 -14.77 19.14
N ASP A 355 -25.67 -15.86 18.45
CA ASP A 355 -25.91 -17.17 19.06
C ASP A 355 -24.65 -17.73 19.73
N PHE A 356 -23.49 -17.62 19.07
CA PHE A 356 -22.20 -18.01 19.65
C PHE A 356 -21.90 -17.22 20.92
N LEU A 357 -22.02 -15.90 20.90
CA LEU A 357 -21.72 -15.04 22.04
C LEU A 357 -22.63 -15.34 23.25
N THR A 358 -23.88 -15.74 23.00
CA THR A 358 -24.85 -16.03 24.06
C THR A 358 -24.68 -17.42 24.68
N HIS A 359 -24.26 -18.41 23.89
CA HIS A 359 -24.25 -19.80 24.32
C HIS A 359 -22.85 -20.41 24.55
N ALA A 360 -21.78 -19.79 24.04
CA ALA A 360 -20.42 -20.28 24.24
C ALA A 360 -19.91 -19.93 25.63
N ASN A 361 -19.03 -20.79 26.18
CA ASN A 361 -18.30 -20.47 27.40
C ASN A 361 -17.15 -19.50 27.07
N LEU A 362 -17.37 -18.23 27.31
CA LEU A 362 -16.43 -17.14 27.01
C LEU A 362 -15.61 -16.69 28.23
N SER A 363 -15.67 -17.42 29.34
CA SER A 363 -15.00 -17.00 30.59
C SER A 363 -13.47 -16.88 30.48
N ALA A 364 -12.84 -17.61 29.57
CA ALA A 364 -11.40 -17.54 29.29
C ALA A 364 -11.05 -16.65 28.10
N VAL A 365 -12.03 -16.02 27.45
CA VAL A 365 -11.83 -15.16 26.27
C VAL A 365 -11.58 -13.74 26.74
N THR A 366 -10.32 -13.31 26.66
CA THR A 366 -9.90 -11.96 27.09
C THR A 366 -9.24 -11.17 25.97
N SER A 367 -8.97 -11.79 24.82
CA SER A 367 -8.31 -11.17 23.68
C SER A 367 -9.08 -11.41 22.38
N SER A 368 -8.78 -10.65 21.33
CA SER A 368 -9.35 -10.89 20.00
C SER A 368 -8.89 -12.25 19.46
N GLN A 369 -7.63 -12.62 19.69
CA GLN A 369 -7.09 -13.94 19.33
C GLN A 369 -7.92 -15.08 19.94
N ALA A 370 -8.19 -15.01 21.24
CA ALA A 370 -8.98 -16.03 21.93
C ALA A 370 -10.42 -16.10 21.38
N LEU A 371 -11.02 -14.97 21.03
CA LEU A 371 -12.34 -14.91 20.44
C LEU A 371 -12.38 -15.54 19.04
N TRP A 372 -11.44 -15.18 18.16
CA TRP A 372 -11.36 -15.75 16.81
C TRP A 372 -11.08 -17.25 16.83
N LYS A 373 -10.21 -17.68 17.76
CA LYS A 373 -9.97 -19.10 17.96
C LYS A 373 -11.24 -19.86 18.39
N ALA A 374 -11.97 -19.34 19.37
CA ALA A 374 -13.21 -19.97 19.83
C ALA A 374 -14.30 -20.01 18.74
N LEU A 375 -14.40 -18.97 17.91
CA LEU A 375 -15.25 -18.95 16.72
C LEU A 375 -14.79 -20.01 15.70
N GLY A 376 -13.50 -20.09 15.40
CA GLY A 376 -12.91 -21.07 14.50
C GLY A 376 -13.19 -22.51 14.95
N ASP A 377 -13.02 -22.80 16.24
CA ASP A 377 -13.34 -24.11 16.84
C ASP A 377 -14.84 -24.42 16.69
N THR A 378 -15.72 -23.46 16.90
CA THR A 378 -17.17 -23.62 16.74
C THR A 378 -17.58 -23.90 15.28
N LEU A 379 -16.92 -23.21 14.35
CA LEU A 379 -17.19 -23.39 12.91
C LEU A 379 -16.82 -24.79 12.40
N GLN A 380 -15.91 -25.52 13.05
CA GLN A 380 -15.53 -26.88 12.65
C GLN A 380 -16.73 -27.83 12.61
N THR A 381 -17.71 -27.64 13.49
CA THR A 381 -18.90 -28.48 13.58
C THR A 381 -20.16 -27.85 12.97
N ARG A 382 -20.18 -26.54 12.80
CA ARG A 382 -21.38 -25.77 12.44
C ARG A 382 -21.35 -25.16 11.04
N ALA A 383 -20.17 -25.02 10.43
CA ALA A 383 -20.04 -24.41 9.11
C ALA A 383 -20.07 -25.46 7.99
N PRO A 384 -20.81 -25.22 6.89
CA PRO A 384 -20.86 -26.12 5.75
C PRO A 384 -19.61 -26.04 4.86
N ARG A 385 -18.80 -24.98 5.01
CA ARG A 385 -17.58 -24.79 4.22
C ARG A 385 -16.41 -24.50 5.16
N LYS A 386 -15.24 -25.04 4.80
CA LYS A 386 -14.00 -24.75 5.51
C LYS A 386 -13.56 -23.32 5.24
N GLY A 387 -13.15 -22.59 6.27
CA GLY A 387 -12.70 -21.22 6.18
C GLY A 387 -11.35 -20.97 6.83
N LEU A 388 -10.91 -19.72 6.75
CA LEU A 388 -9.64 -19.27 7.31
C LEU A 388 -9.61 -19.45 8.83
N LEU A 389 -10.66 -19.05 9.54
CA LEU A 389 -10.76 -19.18 11.00
C LEU A 389 -10.73 -20.65 11.45
N GLN A 390 -11.42 -21.54 10.74
CA GLN A 390 -11.38 -22.98 11.01
C GLN A 390 -9.97 -23.56 10.77
N ALA A 391 -9.34 -23.22 9.65
CA ALA A 391 -7.99 -23.66 9.35
C ALA A 391 -6.99 -23.15 10.40
N ALA A 392 -7.08 -21.87 10.76
CA ALA A 392 -6.22 -21.27 11.77
C ALA A 392 -6.35 -21.95 13.13
N ALA A 393 -7.59 -22.22 13.59
CA ALA A 393 -7.84 -22.96 14.83
C ALA A 393 -7.29 -24.40 14.78
N THR A 394 -7.46 -25.09 13.65
CA THR A 394 -6.99 -26.48 13.45
C THR A 394 -5.47 -26.58 13.43
N PHE A 395 -4.80 -25.67 12.72
CA PHE A 395 -3.35 -25.72 12.52
C PHE A 395 -2.57 -24.86 13.52
N GLY A 396 -3.24 -24.26 14.52
CA GLY A 396 -2.60 -23.46 15.57
C GLY A 396 -1.94 -22.19 15.06
N VAL A 397 -2.52 -21.56 14.04
CA VAL A 397 -2.12 -20.23 13.56
C VAL A 397 -2.90 -19.19 14.35
N ALA A 398 -2.20 -18.26 15.00
CA ALA A 398 -2.85 -17.19 15.75
C ALA A 398 -3.50 -16.18 14.79
N VAL A 399 -4.73 -15.75 15.10
CA VAL A 399 -5.45 -14.70 14.33
C VAL A 399 -5.81 -13.58 15.29
N VAL A 400 -5.42 -12.36 14.96
CA VAL A 400 -5.60 -11.16 15.79
C VAL A 400 -6.21 -10.04 14.97
N SER A 401 -7.15 -9.29 15.56
CA SER A 401 -7.74 -8.09 14.96
C SER A 401 -7.63 -6.89 15.89
N PRO A 402 -6.99 -5.80 15.45
CA PRO A 402 -6.87 -4.59 16.26
C PRO A 402 -8.16 -3.77 16.33
N ASP A 403 -9.12 -4.00 15.44
CA ASP A 403 -10.29 -3.16 15.17
C ASP A 403 -11.64 -3.83 15.46
N ILE A 404 -11.65 -4.88 16.30
CA ILE A 404 -12.82 -5.74 16.49
C ILE A 404 -14.11 -4.99 16.87
N SER A 405 -14.01 -3.94 17.67
CA SER A 405 -15.15 -3.12 18.08
C SER A 405 -15.68 -2.21 16.97
N ALA A 406 -14.85 -1.87 15.98
CA ALA A 406 -15.21 -1.02 14.84
C ALA A 406 -15.74 -1.84 13.63
N SER A 407 -15.83 -3.16 13.76
CA SER A 407 -16.21 -4.08 12.70
C SER A 407 -17.71 -4.43 12.69
N ALA A 408 -18.11 -5.23 11.70
CA ALA A 408 -19.48 -5.75 11.56
C ALA A 408 -19.96 -6.53 12.80
N ILE A 409 -19.07 -7.14 13.59
CA ILE A 409 -19.45 -7.87 14.81
C ILE A 409 -19.56 -6.98 16.05
N GLY A 410 -19.09 -5.73 16.01
CA GLY A 410 -19.20 -4.79 17.13
C GLY A 410 -20.61 -4.62 17.69
N PRO A 411 -21.64 -4.42 16.85
CA PRO A 411 -23.03 -4.38 17.31
C PRO A 411 -23.51 -5.68 17.97
N ALA A 412 -23.05 -6.86 17.50
CA ALA A 412 -23.37 -8.14 18.13
C ALA A 412 -22.74 -8.29 19.51
N LEU A 413 -21.50 -7.81 19.70
CA LEU A 413 -20.82 -7.75 21.00
C LEU A 413 -21.58 -6.82 21.96
N LEU A 414 -22.00 -5.65 21.49
CA LEU A 414 -22.79 -4.71 22.31
C LEU A 414 -24.13 -5.32 22.74
N LYS A 415 -24.83 -5.99 21.83
CA LYS A 415 -26.11 -6.68 22.11
C LYS A 415 -25.92 -7.78 23.14
N ALA A 416 -24.94 -8.65 22.95
CA ALA A 416 -24.63 -9.73 23.90
C ALA A 416 -24.37 -9.18 25.31
N ARG A 417 -23.61 -8.07 25.41
CA ARG A 417 -23.37 -7.39 26.69
C ARG A 417 -24.65 -6.86 27.31
N ALA A 418 -25.55 -6.28 26.52
CA ALA A 418 -26.86 -5.80 27.02
C ALA A 418 -27.75 -6.95 27.50
N GLU A 419 -27.60 -8.14 26.96
CA GLU A 419 -28.28 -9.39 27.35
C GLU A 419 -27.61 -10.10 28.55
N GLY A 420 -26.55 -9.49 29.14
CA GLY A 420 -25.89 -9.98 30.35
C GLY A 420 -24.68 -10.89 30.10
N VAL A 421 -24.21 -11.03 28.87
CA VAL A 421 -22.97 -11.75 28.57
C VAL A 421 -21.78 -10.96 29.12
N SER A 422 -21.01 -11.60 29.99
CA SER A 422 -19.78 -11.02 30.54
C SER A 422 -18.59 -11.37 29.62
N LEU A 423 -18.33 -10.52 28.64
CA LEU A 423 -17.16 -10.59 27.76
C LEU A 423 -16.42 -9.25 27.81
N THR A 424 -15.15 -9.30 28.18
CA THR A 424 -14.24 -8.15 28.15
C THR A 424 -13.03 -8.52 27.33
N LEU A 425 -12.88 -7.84 26.19
CA LEU A 425 -11.69 -7.96 25.35
C LEU A 425 -10.70 -6.87 25.77
N ASP A 426 -9.51 -7.30 26.15
CA ASP A 426 -8.42 -6.43 26.56
C ASP A 426 -7.40 -6.31 25.41
N PRO A 427 -7.25 -5.14 24.78
CA PRO A 427 -6.25 -4.95 23.72
C PRO A 427 -4.82 -5.23 24.19
N SER A 428 -4.52 -5.08 25.49
CA SER A 428 -3.19 -5.39 26.01
C SER A 428 -2.94 -6.89 26.08
N ALA A 429 -3.97 -7.71 26.16
CA ALA A 429 -3.87 -9.16 26.09
C ALA A 429 -3.43 -9.62 24.69
N ASP A 430 -3.99 -9.04 23.63
CA ASP A 430 -3.56 -9.29 22.25
C ASP A 430 -2.08 -8.94 22.04
N LEU A 431 -1.65 -7.79 22.56
CA LEU A 431 -0.27 -7.35 22.48
C LEU A 431 0.66 -8.33 23.23
N ALA A 432 0.27 -8.77 24.41
CA ALA A 432 1.06 -9.70 25.22
C ALA A 432 1.15 -11.11 24.57
N GLU A 433 0.04 -11.62 24.05
CA GLU A 433 0.00 -12.91 23.34
C GLU A 433 0.87 -12.89 22.08
N LEU A 434 0.77 -11.83 21.28
CA LEU A 434 1.63 -11.63 20.11
C LEU A 434 3.10 -11.50 20.48
N ALA A 435 3.44 -10.69 21.50
CA ALA A 435 4.80 -10.53 21.96
C ALA A 435 5.40 -11.86 22.44
N ARG A 436 4.62 -12.68 23.17
CA ARG A 436 5.04 -14.02 23.58
C ARG A 436 5.34 -14.91 22.36
N LEU A 437 4.42 -14.97 21.40
CA LEU A 437 4.56 -15.78 20.19
C LEU A 437 5.78 -15.35 19.36
N LEU A 438 5.95 -14.04 19.18
CA LEU A 438 7.09 -13.49 18.44
C LEU A 438 8.42 -13.73 19.14
N GLY A 439 8.44 -13.75 20.48
CA GLY A 439 9.62 -14.01 21.30
C GLY A 439 10.06 -15.47 21.34
N GLU A 440 9.28 -16.40 20.79
CA GLU A 440 9.62 -17.84 20.75
C GLU A 440 10.75 -18.15 19.76
N ARG A 441 10.99 -17.27 18.78
CA ARG A 441 12.02 -17.47 17.74
C ARG A 441 12.90 -16.24 17.56
N ALA A 442 14.10 -16.49 17.05
CA ALA A 442 15.12 -15.44 16.90
C ALA A 442 14.79 -14.43 15.78
N ASN A 443 14.03 -14.88 14.79
CA ASN A 443 13.78 -14.10 13.57
C ASN A 443 12.28 -13.90 13.30
N LEU A 444 11.97 -12.78 12.68
CA LEU A 444 10.66 -12.40 12.17
C LEU A 444 10.72 -12.15 10.68
N GLY A 445 9.92 -12.88 9.93
CA GLY A 445 9.59 -12.60 8.54
C GLY A 445 8.19 -11.98 8.45
N VAL A 446 7.97 -11.03 7.56
CA VAL A 446 6.68 -10.36 7.44
C VAL A 446 6.20 -10.34 5.99
N ILE A 447 4.98 -10.81 5.78
CA ILE A 447 4.23 -10.64 4.53
C ILE A 447 3.14 -9.60 4.80
N ARG A 448 3.10 -8.54 4.01
CA ARG A 448 2.10 -7.46 4.14
C ARG A 448 1.22 -7.42 2.91
N ILE A 449 -0.07 -7.35 3.12
CA ILE A 449 -1.08 -7.03 2.12
C ILE A 449 -1.72 -5.71 2.53
N GLY A 450 -1.40 -4.64 1.78
CA GLY A 450 -1.73 -3.28 2.18
C GLY A 450 -0.85 -2.74 3.32
N ALA A 451 -1.32 -1.69 3.97
CA ALA A 451 -0.69 -1.09 5.15
C ALA A 451 -1.78 -0.54 6.10
N GLY A 452 -1.69 -0.89 7.40
CA GLY A 452 -2.74 -0.53 8.36
C GLY A 452 -2.32 -0.67 9.81
N LEU A 453 -3.33 -0.72 10.69
CA LEU A 453 -3.16 -0.90 12.13
C LEU A 453 -2.48 -2.24 12.48
N GLU A 454 -2.68 -3.26 11.64
CA GLU A 454 -2.12 -4.60 11.74
C GLU A 454 -0.59 -4.54 11.78
N ASP A 455 0.01 -3.74 10.89
CA ASP A 455 1.46 -3.55 10.87
C ASP A 455 1.96 -2.84 12.13
N SER A 456 1.22 -1.84 12.59
CA SER A 456 1.57 -1.09 13.80
C SER A 456 1.53 -1.99 15.03
N LEU A 457 0.49 -2.81 15.17
CA LEU A 457 0.36 -3.76 16.28
C LEU A 457 1.47 -4.82 16.24
N LEU A 458 1.82 -5.35 15.06
CA LEU A 458 2.93 -6.29 14.88
C LEU A 458 4.26 -5.73 15.36
N LEU A 459 4.57 -4.48 14.97
CA LEU A 459 5.82 -3.83 15.35
C LEU A 459 5.86 -3.54 16.85
N GLN A 460 4.75 -3.09 17.44
CA GLN A 460 4.62 -2.88 18.89
C GLN A 460 4.79 -4.20 19.66
N ALA A 461 4.16 -5.28 19.20
CA ALA A 461 4.30 -6.60 19.81
C ALA A 461 5.76 -7.10 19.75
N ARG A 462 6.43 -6.89 18.60
CA ARG A 462 7.85 -7.21 18.45
C ARG A 462 8.73 -6.44 19.44
N ASP A 463 8.45 -5.16 19.64
CA ASP A 463 9.20 -4.33 20.57
C ASP A 463 8.88 -4.68 22.04
N ALA A 464 7.64 -5.09 22.31
CA ALA A 464 7.18 -5.52 23.65
C ALA A 464 7.74 -6.87 24.10
N THR A 465 8.35 -7.68 23.23
CA THR A 465 8.97 -8.97 23.63
C THR A 465 9.96 -8.81 24.77
N SER A 466 10.71 -7.71 24.79
CA SER A 466 11.68 -7.42 25.85
C SER A 466 11.03 -7.19 27.22
N ALA A 467 9.81 -6.64 27.25
CA ALA A 467 9.05 -6.45 28.49
C ALA A 467 8.60 -7.79 29.11
N LEU A 468 8.51 -8.85 28.31
CA LEU A 468 8.21 -10.20 28.74
C LEU A 468 9.48 -11.04 29.04
N GLY A 469 10.66 -10.40 29.02
CA GLY A 469 11.95 -11.07 29.27
C GLY A 469 12.43 -11.95 28.10
N ALA A 470 11.82 -11.84 26.92
CA ALA A 470 12.24 -12.54 25.71
C ALA A 470 13.15 -11.67 24.84
N GLN A 471 13.96 -12.30 23.98
CA GLN A 471 14.76 -11.58 23.02
C GLN A 471 13.86 -11.01 21.92
N ARG A 472 14.11 -9.73 21.57
CA ARG A 472 13.44 -9.11 20.43
C ARG A 472 13.86 -9.78 19.12
N PRO A 473 12.93 -10.39 18.34
CA PRO A 473 13.30 -11.08 17.12
C PRO A 473 13.84 -10.12 16.05
N ALA A 474 14.84 -10.55 15.30
CA ALA A 474 15.37 -9.78 14.19
C ALA A 474 14.38 -9.79 13.02
N LEU A 475 14.08 -8.63 12.45
CA LEU A 475 13.31 -8.57 11.19
C LEU A 475 14.26 -8.89 10.02
N THR A 476 14.17 -10.11 9.50
CA THR A 476 15.12 -10.63 8.51
C THR A 476 14.64 -10.45 7.08
N GLU A 477 13.35 -10.65 6.85
CA GLU A 477 12.76 -10.58 5.50
C GLU A 477 11.40 -9.86 5.58
N SER A 478 11.08 -9.14 4.51
CA SER A 478 9.79 -8.46 4.39
C SER A 478 9.35 -8.43 2.93
N VAL A 479 8.13 -8.87 2.69
CA VAL A 479 7.43 -8.79 1.41
C VAL A 479 6.19 -7.92 1.60
N THR A 480 6.03 -6.91 0.76
CA THR A 480 4.84 -6.05 0.77
C THR A 480 4.14 -6.14 -0.58
N ILE A 481 2.85 -6.40 -0.55
CA ILE A 481 1.94 -6.44 -1.70
C ILE A 481 0.95 -5.30 -1.50
N SER A 482 0.98 -4.30 -2.37
CA SER A 482 0.10 -3.13 -2.27
C SER A 482 0.02 -2.41 -3.60
N GLY A 483 -1.02 -1.62 -3.84
CA GLY A 483 -1.15 -0.77 -5.03
C GLY A 483 -0.02 0.26 -5.19
N SER A 484 0.82 0.46 -4.15
CA SER A 484 1.97 1.37 -4.17
C SER A 484 3.22 0.71 -3.58
N VAL A 485 4.41 1.23 -3.93
CA VAL A 485 5.68 0.76 -3.34
C VAL A 485 5.81 1.29 -1.93
N LEU A 486 5.89 0.41 -0.94
CA LEU A 486 5.96 0.76 0.48
C LEU A 486 7.16 0.09 1.17
N GLY A 487 7.96 0.89 1.87
CA GLY A 487 8.88 0.44 2.92
C GLY A 487 10.16 -0.28 2.49
N ARG A 488 10.84 -0.87 3.48
CA ARG A 488 12.05 -1.67 3.31
C ARG A 488 11.68 -3.12 2.99
N GLY A 489 12.48 -3.79 2.15
CA GLY A 489 12.25 -5.18 1.76
C GLY A 489 11.85 -5.31 0.29
N VAL A 490 11.20 -6.42 -0.05
CA VAL A 490 10.67 -6.62 -1.41
C VAL A 490 9.26 -6.06 -1.46
N SER A 491 9.03 -5.11 -2.36
CA SER A 491 7.70 -4.53 -2.59
C SER A 491 7.20 -4.85 -3.99
N VAL A 492 6.00 -5.42 -4.08
CA VAL A 492 5.27 -5.70 -5.32
C VAL A 492 4.10 -4.73 -5.40
N ALA A 493 4.21 -3.76 -6.32
CA ALA A 493 3.16 -2.76 -6.54
C ALA A 493 2.10 -3.32 -7.50
N ALA A 494 1.19 -4.11 -6.97
CA ALA A 494 0.08 -4.71 -7.71
C ALA A 494 -1.03 -5.15 -6.75
N ASP A 495 -2.20 -5.44 -7.31
CA ASP A 495 -3.35 -5.94 -6.57
C ASP A 495 -3.06 -7.29 -5.92
N ALA A 496 -3.43 -7.44 -4.66
CA ALA A 496 -3.20 -8.65 -3.88
C ALA A 496 -3.96 -9.86 -4.44
N SER A 497 -5.14 -9.67 -5.04
CA SER A 497 -5.94 -10.74 -5.64
C SER A 497 -5.23 -11.41 -6.82
N LEU A 498 -4.32 -10.68 -7.48
CA LEU A 498 -3.45 -11.21 -8.53
C LEU A 498 -2.17 -11.83 -7.97
N VAL A 499 -1.51 -11.14 -7.04
CA VAL A 499 -0.15 -11.46 -6.59
C VAL A 499 -0.12 -12.62 -5.60
N ALA A 500 -1.02 -12.62 -4.61
CA ALA A 500 -0.99 -13.61 -3.54
C ALA A 500 -1.22 -15.06 -4.04
N PRO A 501 -2.17 -15.35 -4.97
CA PRO A 501 -2.31 -16.68 -5.54
C PRO A 501 -1.06 -17.15 -6.30
N LEU A 502 -0.39 -16.25 -7.02
CA LEU A 502 0.85 -16.58 -7.74
C LEU A 502 1.99 -16.95 -6.78
N LEU A 503 2.15 -16.15 -5.70
CA LEU A 503 3.18 -16.41 -4.70
C LEU A 503 2.91 -17.70 -3.91
N VAL A 504 1.69 -17.92 -3.44
CA VAL A 504 1.33 -19.12 -2.67
C VAL A 504 1.41 -20.37 -3.55
N THR A 505 0.94 -20.31 -4.81
CA THR A 505 1.08 -21.43 -5.75
C THR A 505 2.56 -21.71 -6.07
N GLY A 506 3.34 -20.67 -6.33
CA GLY A 506 4.78 -20.82 -6.56
C GLY A 506 5.50 -21.42 -5.35
N LEU A 507 5.12 -21.01 -4.15
CA LEU A 507 5.67 -21.54 -2.90
C LEU A 507 5.28 -23.01 -2.70
N ALA A 508 4.01 -23.38 -2.95
CA ALA A 508 3.51 -24.75 -2.90
C ALA A 508 4.28 -25.70 -3.85
N GLN A 509 4.67 -25.22 -5.02
CA GLN A 509 5.48 -25.99 -5.96
C GLN A 509 6.93 -26.21 -5.50
N ARG A 510 7.45 -25.32 -4.62
CA ARG A 510 8.82 -25.41 -4.09
C ARG A 510 8.92 -26.10 -2.74
N ILE A 511 7.89 -26.01 -1.96
CA ILE A 511 7.78 -26.60 -0.62
C ILE A 511 6.52 -27.46 -0.60
N PRO A 512 6.55 -28.67 -1.22
CA PRO A 512 5.40 -29.57 -1.16
C PRO A 512 5.25 -30.10 0.26
N GLY A 513 4.08 -29.93 0.84
CA GLY A 513 3.75 -30.40 2.18
C GLY A 513 3.74 -29.30 3.26
N VAL A 514 3.46 -29.74 4.48
CA VAL A 514 3.35 -28.84 5.63
C VAL A 514 4.75 -28.50 6.16
N ARG A 515 5.03 -27.20 6.36
CA ARG A 515 6.27 -26.75 7.01
C ARG A 515 6.33 -27.33 8.43
N VAL A 516 7.41 -28.03 8.73
CA VAL A 516 7.65 -28.52 10.10
C VAL A 516 8.12 -27.36 10.96
N VAL A 517 7.33 -27.01 11.95
CA VAL A 517 7.62 -25.96 12.92
C VAL A 517 7.99 -26.68 14.23
N SER A 518 9.27 -26.62 14.61
CA SER A 518 9.68 -27.09 15.93
C SER A 518 9.20 -26.12 17.01
N HIS A 519 8.30 -26.57 17.86
CA HIS A 519 7.91 -25.81 19.05
C HIS A 519 9.00 -25.98 20.13
N PRO A 520 9.39 -24.91 20.87
CA PRO A 520 10.33 -25.05 21.98
C PRO A 520 9.86 -26.02 23.08
N SER A 521 8.55 -26.28 23.14
CA SER A 521 7.96 -27.29 24.02
C SER A 521 8.29 -28.74 23.64
N ASP A 522 8.56 -28.99 22.33
CA ASP A 522 8.84 -30.35 21.84
C ASP A 522 10.23 -30.84 22.26
N GLN A 523 11.12 -29.94 22.67
CA GLN A 523 12.45 -30.30 23.19
C GLN A 523 12.43 -30.75 24.66
N ARG A 524 11.30 -30.67 25.37
CA ARG A 524 11.18 -31.07 26.80
C ARG A 524 10.66 -32.48 27.01
N HIS A 525 10.24 -33.17 25.96
CA HIS A 525 9.86 -34.59 26.02
C HIS A 525 10.74 -35.41 25.07
N GLY A 526 12.01 -35.52 25.47
CA GLY A 526 12.91 -36.49 24.88
C GLY A 526 12.57 -37.89 25.38
N GLU A 527 11.75 -38.63 24.62
CA GLU A 527 11.81 -40.08 24.57
C GLU A 527 11.53 -40.52 23.13
N PRO A 528 12.36 -41.38 22.55
CA PRO A 528 12.13 -41.90 21.22
C PRO A 528 11.03 -42.95 21.27
N ALA A 529 9.89 -42.72 20.66
CA ALA A 529 8.94 -43.79 20.38
C ALA A 529 9.58 -44.73 19.34
N LEU A 530 10.02 -45.86 19.86
CA LEU A 530 10.41 -47.03 19.09
C LEU A 530 9.18 -47.69 18.44
N ALA A 531 9.40 -48.14 17.20
CA ALA A 531 8.71 -49.11 16.34
C ALA A 531 7.49 -48.61 15.58
#